data_181b8c6072e0bdecc1e53a42280ee716
#
_entry.id   181b8c6072e0bdecc1e53a42280ee716
#
_cell.length_a   1.000
_cell.length_b   1.000
_cell.length_c   1.000
_cell.angle_alpha   90.00
_cell.angle_beta   90.00
_cell.angle_gamma   90.00
#
_symmetry.space_group_name_H-M   'P 1'
#
loop_
_entity.id
_entity.type
_entity.pdbx_description
1 polymer ?
#
loop_
_entity_poly.entity_id
_entity_poly.type
_entity_poly.pdbx_seq_one_letter_code
_entity_poly.pdbx_strand_id
1 'polypeptide(L)'
;MTRSRTVILPSVLLSLGAVAGATPAAGDTMRESPASVSVPKAPASGRHVDSVVAAIERSAHPLRSTDPQGSLRDLNSLGRMVDDAKVVGLGEATHGSRDFFRMKHRVFRYLVEEKGFRSFSLELAWSSGVRLDEYVLEGKGDLRDIAREEFQGAYRIWNNADYLGLIEWMREYNREHPDDPVRFMGNDMGYAGPELYARVTGHVAREHPRLLERVTELYRGLAPTTDAGTFGEEYVRLPLAERKERAQRTREVYELLRRQRLAAGTDGRDHLWMVQHARAIHQMAGGMSFDFDDEAQIAQMMKRRDQVMAENVAWWHRHTGDRVLVSAHNTHVSYQSFDTRYPKTQGAFLRDASGKDYVSIGFSFHQGAFKAFGTEDNVIRTYRVGAAKPGSNEHTLDKARQDDYILDLRTAPRPARAWLDTARVTWNIGAGWPDPVEYRTALGQAHDVLIHLNDVEATTYLGSS
;
A
#
# COMPACT_ATOMS: atom_id res chain seq x y z
N MET A 1 -24.82 -6.44 -40.07
CA MET A 1 -23.47 -5.91 -39.89
C MET A 1 -23.29 -5.53 -38.44
N THR A 2 -22.86 -6.48 -37.63
CA THR A 2 -22.70 -6.35 -36.18
C THR A 2 -21.32 -5.75 -35.92
N ARG A 3 -21.27 -4.50 -35.44
CA ARG A 3 -20.02 -3.88 -35.01
C ARG A 3 -19.54 -4.57 -33.74
N SER A 4 -18.47 -5.31 -33.86
CA SER A 4 -17.72 -5.85 -32.71
C SER A 4 -17.19 -4.66 -31.90
N ARG A 5 -17.73 -4.45 -30.71
CA ARG A 5 -17.12 -3.54 -29.72
C ARG A 5 -15.93 -4.30 -29.13
N THR A 6 -14.74 -3.86 -29.50
CA THR A 6 -13.51 -4.27 -28.81
C THR A 6 -13.62 -3.71 -27.40
N VAL A 7 -13.99 -4.57 -26.45
CA VAL A 7 -13.92 -4.24 -25.03
C VAL A 7 -12.44 -4.29 -24.68
N ILE A 8 -11.83 -3.13 -24.54
CA ILE A 8 -10.53 -2.98 -23.88
C ILE A 8 -10.85 -3.27 -22.41
N LEU A 9 -10.62 -4.52 -21.97
CA LEU A 9 -10.63 -4.84 -20.54
C LEU A 9 -9.48 -4.06 -19.90
N PRO A 10 -9.75 -3.13 -18.99
CA PRO A 10 -8.69 -2.56 -18.19
C PRO A 10 -8.08 -3.68 -17.37
N SER A 11 -6.80 -3.60 -17.09
CA SER A 11 -6.09 -4.44 -16.11
C SER A 11 -6.58 -4.06 -14.71
N VAL A 12 -7.81 -4.46 -14.40
CA VAL A 12 -8.74 -3.82 -13.45
C VAL A 12 -8.37 -4.05 -11.99
N LEU A 13 -7.47 -4.98 -11.69
CA LEU A 13 -7.29 -5.36 -10.29
C LEU A 13 -6.16 -4.65 -9.55
N LEU A 14 -5.36 -3.85 -10.22
CA LEU A 14 -4.22 -3.21 -9.54
C LEU A 14 -3.77 -1.89 -10.18
N SER A 15 -4.36 -1.45 -11.28
CA SER A 15 -4.13 -0.14 -11.89
C SER A 15 -5.36 0.77 -11.79
N LEU A 16 -6.15 0.68 -10.72
CA LEU A 16 -7.29 1.59 -10.49
C LEU A 16 -6.86 3.03 -10.15
N GLY A 17 -5.75 3.45 -10.78
CA GLY A 17 -5.37 4.85 -10.94
C GLY A 17 -5.86 5.48 -12.25
N ALA A 18 -6.37 4.71 -13.20
CA ALA A 18 -6.75 5.25 -14.50
C ALA A 18 -8.03 4.60 -15.03
N VAL A 19 -9.17 5.14 -14.66
CA VAL A 19 -10.42 4.96 -15.42
C VAL A 19 -10.53 6.12 -16.38
N ALA A 20 -10.49 5.81 -17.68
CA ALA A 20 -10.72 6.78 -18.75
C ALA A 20 -12.05 7.52 -18.53
N GLY A 21 -11.96 8.85 -18.45
CA GLY A 21 -13.12 9.71 -18.38
C GLY A 21 -14.02 9.54 -19.59
N ALA A 22 -15.28 9.24 -19.37
CA ALA A 22 -16.31 9.38 -20.37
C ALA A 22 -16.48 10.86 -20.70
N THR A 23 -16.30 11.24 -21.95
CA THR A 23 -16.63 12.56 -22.49
C THR A 23 -18.10 12.83 -22.29
N PRO A 24 -18.54 13.95 -21.69
CA PRO A 24 -19.94 14.31 -21.69
C PRO A 24 -20.33 14.83 -23.08
N ALA A 25 -21.39 14.24 -23.64
CA ALA A 25 -22.03 14.75 -24.82
C ALA A 25 -22.70 16.10 -24.49
N ALA A 26 -22.42 17.11 -25.32
CA ALA A 26 -23.04 18.42 -25.26
C ALA A 26 -24.54 18.32 -25.52
N GLY A 27 -25.33 18.83 -24.58
CA GLY A 27 -26.75 19.04 -24.69
C GLY A 27 -27.12 20.30 -23.94
N ASP A 28 -27.33 21.40 -24.72
CA ASP A 28 -27.82 22.69 -24.27
C ASP A 28 -29.17 22.58 -23.55
N THR A 29 -29.32 23.23 -22.40
CA THR A 29 -30.47 24.13 -22.10
C THR A 29 -30.18 24.94 -20.85
N MET A 30 -30.16 26.26 -21.02
CA MET A 30 -30.12 27.27 -19.99
C MET A 30 -31.41 27.24 -19.12
N ARG A 31 -31.23 27.37 -17.81
CA ARG A 31 -32.18 28.05 -16.93
C ARG A 31 -31.47 28.75 -15.77
N GLU A 32 -31.80 30.02 -15.63
CA GLU A 32 -31.26 31.01 -14.70
C GLU A 32 -31.65 30.77 -13.24
N SER A 33 -30.71 30.94 -12.35
CA SER A 33 -30.49 31.77 -11.13
C SER A 33 -31.58 31.91 -10.05
N PRO A 34 -31.25 32.39 -8.83
CA PRO A 34 -30.00 32.62 -8.14
C PRO A 34 -29.97 32.19 -6.65
N ALA A 35 -28.84 31.91 -6.12
CA ALA A 35 -28.52 32.17 -4.71
C ALA A 35 -27.04 32.47 -4.59
N SER A 36 -26.73 33.71 -4.23
CA SER A 36 -25.39 34.19 -3.97
C SER A 36 -24.82 33.53 -2.73
N VAL A 37 -23.96 32.50 -2.94
CA VAL A 37 -23.04 32.05 -1.91
C VAL A 37 -21.77 32.89 -2.05
N SER A 38 -21.47 33.67 -1.02
CA SER A 38 -20.28 34.49 -0.92
C SER A 38 -19.02 33.61 -1.05
N VAL A 39 -18.31 33.76 -2.17
CA VAL A 39 -16.99 33.20 -2.40
C VAL A 39 -16.02 33.79 -1.37
N PRO A 40 -15.28 32.98 -0.60
CA PRO A 40 -14.25 33.54 0.26
C PRO A 40 -13.14 34.13 -0.60
N LYS A 41 -12.78 35.36 -0.24
CA LYS A 41 -11.85 36.27 -0.88
C LYS A 41 -10.46 35.64 -1.11
N ALA A 42 -9.94 35.93 -2.28
CA ALA A 42 -8.65 35.66 -2.93
C ALA A 42 -7.35 35.53 -2.07
N PRO A 43 -6.22 35.17 -2.69
CA PRO A 43 -5.08 34.45 -2.11
C PRO A 43 -4.43 35.18 -0.96
N ALA A 44 -3.98 34.38 0.00
CA ALA A 44 -3.17 34.81 1.14
C ALA A 44 -2.03 35.74 0.65
N SER A 45 -1.91 36.92 1.23
CA SER A 45 -0.83 37.89 0.93
C SER A 45 0.53 37.22 1.09
N GLY A 46 1.53 37.58 0.31
CA GLY A 46 2.89 37.01 0.39
C GLY A 46 3.41 36.87 1.82
N ARG A 47 3.12 37.86 2.70
CA ARG A 47 3.46 37.84 4.13
C ARG A 47 2.88 36.67 4.92
N HIS A 48 1.71 36.14 4.53
CA HIS A 48 1.13 34.96 5.19
C HIS A 48 1.88 33.67 4.80
N VAL A 49 2.22 33.52 3.52
CA VAL A 49 3.05 32.38 3.05
C VAL A 49 4.41 32.40 3.72
N ASP A 50 5.05 33.54 3.81
CA ASP A 50 6.37 33.72 4.48
C ASP A 50 6.29 33.29 5.96
N SER A 51 5.20 33.62 6.66
CA SER A 51 5.02 33.19 8.06
C SER A 51 4.80 31.69 8.21
N VAL A 52 4.15 31.03 7.23
CA VAL A 52 3.97 29.56 7.18
C VAL A 52 5.32 28.89 6.93
N VAL A 53 6.07 29.34 5.92
CA VAL A 53 7.39 28.79 5.59
C VAL A 53 8.34 28.92 6.78
N ALA A 54 8.42 30.10 7.41
CA ALA A 54 9.24 30.32 8.61
C ALA A 54 8.81 29.42 9.79
N ALA A 55 7.52 29.07 9.91
CA ALA A 55 7.05 28.15 10.92
C ALA A 55 7.43 26.69 10.61
N ILE A 56 7.37 26.28 9.33
CA ILE A 56 7.83 24.97 8.85
C ILE A 56 9.34 24.84 9.11
N GLU A 57 10.16 25.81 8.71
CA GLU A 57 11.62 25.81 8.91
C GLU A 57 12.02 25.61 10.38
N ARG A 58 11.30 26.22 11.31
CA ARG A 58 11.58 26.06 12.75
C ARG A 58 11.31 24.64 13.28
N SER A 59 10.46 23.89 12.59
CA SER A 59 10.03 22.53 13.01
C SER A 59 10.60 21.45 12.11
N ALA A 60 11.19 21.81 10.97
CA ALA A 60 11.81 20.90 10.03
C ALA A 60 13.10 20.31 10.62
N HIS A 61 13.23 18.99 10.53
CA HIS A 61 14.45 18.26 10.89
C HIS A 61 15.14 17.81 9.60
N PRO A 62 16.31 18.37 9.26
CA PRO A 62 16.99 18.07 8.00
C PRO A 62 17.30 16.60 7.85
N LEU A 63 16.98 16.03 6.68
CA LEU A 63 17.51 14.76 6.21
C LEU A 63 18.80 15.00 5.42
N ARG A 64 19.77 14.12 5.60
CA ARG A 64 21.09 14.27 4.96
C ARG A 64 21.26 13.37 3.75
N SER A 65 20.47 12.31 3.67
CA SER A 65 20.59 11.30 2.63
C SER A 65 19.37 10.41 2.58
N THR A 66 19.04 9.90 1.40
CA THR A 66 18.11 8.78 1.21
C THR A 66 18.83 7.43 1.21
N ASP A 67 20.18 7.41 1.25
CA ASP A 67 21.01 6.21 1.16
C ASP A 67 20.79 5.25 2.35
N PRO A 68 20.33 4.00 2.12
CA PRO A 68 20.13 3.01 3.17
C PRO A 68 21.43 2.65 3.94
N GLN A 69 22.58 2.77 3.29
CA GLN A 69 23.89 2.49 3.90
C GLN A 69 24.45 3.68 4.68
N GLY A 70 23.81 4.85 4.58
CA GLY A 70 24.22 6.08 5.25
C GLY A 70 24.02 6.03 6.78
N SER A 71 24.53 7.06 7.46
CA SER A 71 24.30 7.25 8.89
C SER A 71 22.80 7.44 9.18
N LEU A 72 22.30 6.82 10.25
CA LEU A 72 20.91 6.92 10.68
C LEU A 72 20.65 8.04 11.70
N ARG A 73 21.68 8.84 12.07
CA ARG A 73 21.58 9.86 13.13
C ARG A 73 20.56 10.95 12.87
N ASP A 74 20.32 11.33 11.63
CA ASP A 74 19.32 12.32 11.23
C ASP A 74 17.87 11.79 11.36
N LEU A 75 17.69 10.45 11.51
CA LEU A 75 16.40 9.82 11.82
C LEU A 75 16.06 9.82 13.32
N ASN A 76 16.94 10.30 14.22
CA ASN A 76 16.65 10.37 15.64
C ASN A 76 15.41 11.22 15.97
N SER A 77 15.13 12.25 15.17
CA SER A 77 13.89 13.04 15.29
C SER A 77 12.67 12.19 14.95
N LEU A 78 12.73 11.39 13.88
CA LEU A 78 11.68 10.46 13.48
C LEU A 78 11.42 9.44 14.58
N GLY A 79 12.47 8.88 15.19
CA GLY A 79 12.35 7.94 16.31
C GLY A 79 11.57 8.50 17.51
N ARG A 80 11.73 9.80 17.82
CA ARG A 80 10.93 10.48 18.84
C ARG A 80 9.48 10.72 18.40
N MET A 81 9.25 11.01 17.11
CA MET A 81 7.90 11.21 16.56
C MET A 81 7.09 9.91 16.50
N VAL A 82 7.76 8.79 16.23
CA VAL A 82 7.17 7.45 16.23
C VAL A 82 6.86 6.96 17.65
N ASP A 83 7.68 7.38 18.62
CA ASP A 83 7.54 7.05 20.04
C ASP A 83 7.42 5.53 20.27
N ASP A 84 6.37 5.09 20.99
CA ASP A 84 6.10 3.69 21.30
C ASP A 84 5.10 3.01 20.35
N ALA A 85 4.87 3.58 19.17
CA ALA A 85 3.97 3.00 18.18
C ALA A 85 4.27 1.52 17.91
N LYS A 86 3.21 0.73 17.74
CA LYS A 86 3.30 -0.70 17.41
C LYS A 86 3.28 -0.92 15.90
N VAL A 87 2.59 -0.04 15.19
CA VAL A 87 2.47 -0.05 13.73
C VAL A 87 2.80 1.33 13.19
N VAL A 88 3.71 1.40 12.22
CA VAL A 88 4.07 2.62 11.52
C VAL A 88 3.70 2.45 10.05
N GLY A 89 2.75 3.25 9.56
CA GLY A 89 2.47 3.38 8.14
C GLY A 89 3.46 4.35 7.52
N LEU A 90 4.22 3.90 6.53
CA LEU A 90 5.18 4.69 5.79
C LEU A 90 4.76 4.75 4.32
N GLY A 91 4.29 5.92 3.92
CA GLY A 91 3.71 6.18 2.62
C GLY A 91 4.71 6.26 1.47
N GLU A 92 4.20 6.69 0.34
CA GLU A 92 4.93 7.18 -0.85
C GLU A 92 3.95 7.95 -1.73
N ALA A 93 4.43 8.99 -2.40
CA ALA A 93 3.60 9.78 -3.30
C ALA A 93 3.57 9.21 -4.73
N THR A 94 4.38 8.19 -5.02
CA THR A 94 4.41 7.41 -6.26
C THR A 94 5.07 6.06 -6.02
N HIS A 95 4.58 5.02 -6.70
CA HIS A 95 5.14 3.67 -6.64
C HIS A 95 6.44 3.48 -7.44
N GLY A 96 7.06 4.53 -7.95
CA GLY A 96 8.21 4.39 -8.85
C GLY A 96 9.43 5.25 -8.52
N SER A 97 9.51 5.84 -7.33
CA SER A 97 10.66 6.63 -6.90
C SER A 97 11.69 5.79 -6.15
N ARG A 98 12.94 5.86 -6.63
CA ARG A 98 14.10 5.29 -5.95
C ARG A 98 14.27 5.87 -4.54
N ASP A 99 14.12 7.19 -4.41
CA ASP A 99 14.40 7.87 -3.15
C ASP A 99 13.38 7.51 -2.07
N PHE A 100 12.10 7.31 -2.43
CA PHE A 100 11.11 6.80 -1.47
C PHE A 100 11.45 5.38 -1.02
N PHE A 101 11.82 4.47 -1.92
CA PHE A 101 12.14 3.10 -1.55
C PHE A 101 13.41 3.01 -0.69
N ARG A 102 14.43 3.79 -1.04
CA ARG A 102 15.65 3.90 -0.23
C ARG A 102 15.36 4.48 1.15
N MET A 103 14.49 5.51 1.24
CA MET A 103 14.04 6.03 2.54
C MET A 103 13.24 5.01 3.33
N LYS A 104 12.38 4.21 2.70
CA LYS A 104 11.66 3.12 3.39
C LYS A 104 12.63 2.08 3.95
N HIS A 105 13.64 1.67 3.18
CA HIS A 105 14.70 0.79 3.66
C HIS A 105 15.44 1.44 4.84
N ARG A 106 15.84 2.68 4.71
CA ARG A 106 16.58 3.43 5.73
C ARG A 106 15.78 3.62 7.02
N VAL A 107 14.50 3.96 6.91
CA VAL A 107 13.59 4.08 8.06
C VAL A 107 13.36 2.72 8.72
N PHE A 108 13.15 1.64 7.94
CA PHE A 108 12.97 0.31 8.50
C PHE A 108 14.23 -0.14 9.25
N ARG A 109 15.40 0.06 8.66
CA ARG A 109 16.68 -0.22 9.32
C ARG A 109 16.81 0.53 10.65
N TYR A 110 16.50 1.83 10.69
CA TYR A 110 16.48 2.62 11.92
C TYR A 110 15.49 2.07 12.96
N LEU A 111 14.29 1.70 12.54
CA LEU A 111 13.27 1.16 13.43
C LEU A 111 13.67 -0.22 13.97
N VAL A 112 14.36 -1.03 13.20
CA VAL A 112 14.92 -2.33 13.65
C VAL A 112 16.01 -2.12 14.69
N GLU A 113 17.01 -1.28 14.36
CA GLU A 113 18.21 -1.08 15.20
C GLU A 113 17.88 -0.33 16.51
N GLU A 114 16.96 0.66 16.48
CA GLU A 114 16.76 1.61 17.57
C GLU A 114 15.38 1.50 18.26
N LYS A 115 14.39 0.87 17.62
CA LYS A 115 13.00 0.88 18.11
C LYS A 115 12.38 -0.52 18.26
N GLY A 116 13.13 -1.58 17.98
CA GLY A 116 12.69 -2.96 18.16
C GLY A 116 11.58 -3.41 17.19
N PHE A 117 11.50 -2.81 16.01
CA PHE A 117 10.65 -3.31 14.93
C PHE A 117 11.24 -4.60 14.38
N ARG A 118 10.36 -5.56 14.02
CA ARG A 118 10.79 -6.86 13.48
C ARG A 118 10.05 -7.29 12.23
N SER A 119 9.03 -6.56 11.81
CA SER A 119 8.29 -6.91 10.59
C SER A 119 8.19 -5.75 9.61
N PHE A 120 8.52 -6.03 8.35
CA PHE A 120 8.27 -5.18 7.19
C PHE A 120 7.06 -5.71 6.43
N SER A 121 6.01 -4.91 6.31
CA SER A 121 4.80 -5.25 5.58
C SER A 121 4.74 -4.45 4.27
N LEU A 122 4.56 -5.12 3.14
CA LEU A 122 4.42 -4.48 1.84
C LEU A 122 2.97 -4.59 1.34
N GLU A 123 2.51 -3.59 0.60
CA GLU A 123 1.29 -3.61 -0.22
C GLU A 123 1.45 -4.68 -1.33
N LEU A 124 1.38 -5.94 -0.95
CA LEU A 124 1.67 -7.13 -1.75
C LEU A 124 0.77 -8.28 -1.29
N ALA A 125 0.46 -9.21 -2.19
CA ALA A 125 -0.34 -10.38 -1.87
C ALA A 125 0.23 -11.17 -0.66
N TRP A 126 -0.67 -11.70 0.17
CA TRP A 126 -0.30 -12.50 1.34
C TRP A 126 0.62 -13.68 0.97
N SER A 127 0.27 -14.44 -0.09
CA SER A 127 1.06 -15.60 -0.53
C SER A 127 2.48 -15.22 -0.95
N SER A 128 2.62 -14.12 -1.68
CA SER A 128 3.92 -13.59 -2.08
C SER A 128 4.76 -13.18 -0.87
N GLY A 129 4.09 -12.57 0.13
CA GLY A 129 4.71 -12.25 1.42
C GLY A 129 5.23 -13.48 2.15
N VAL A 130 4.49 -14.60 2.15
CA VAL A 130 4.91 -15.87 2.77
C VAL A 130 6.19 -16.40 2.13
N ARG A 131 6.29 -16.39 0.80
CA ARG A 131 7.51 -16.84 0.09
C ARG A 131 8.73 -15.95 0.39
N LEU A 132 8.51 -14.64 0.45
CA LEU A 132 9.57 -13.68 0.81
C LEU A 132 9.98 -13.82 2.28
N ASP A 133 9.06 -14.10 3.19
CA ASP A 133 9.36 -14.36 4.60
C ASP A 133 10.22 -15.64 4.77
N GLU A 134 9.91 -16.72 4.04
CA GLU A 134 10.74 -17.94 4.01
C GLU A 134 12.14 -17.67 3.44
N TYR A 135 12.26 -16.82 2.42
CA TYR A 135 13.57 -16.40 1.93
C TYR A 135 14.34 -15.60 2.99
N VAL A 136 13.69 -14.62 3.60
CA VAL A 136 14.32 -13.74 4.61
C VAL A 136 14.73 -14.53 5.85
N LEU A 137 13.91 -15.47 6.32
CA LEU A 137 14.20 -16.27 7.51
C LEU A 137 15.19 -17.42 7.23
N GLU A 138 14.98 -18.17 6.15
CA GLU A 138 15.61 -19.46 5.93
C GLU A 138 16.56 -19.45 4.71
N GLY A 139 16.49 -18.43 3.85
CA GLY A 139 17.21 -18.39 2.57
C GLY A 139 16.63 -19.34 1.54
N LYS A 140 15.34 -19.66 1.63
CA LYS A 140 14.67 -20.60 0.75
C LYS A 140 14.37 -19.97 -0.61
N GLY A 141 14.94 -20.56 -1.66
CA GLY A 141 14.80 -20.08 -3.05
C GLY A 141 15.85 -19.05 -3.44
N ASP A 142 15.71 -18.52 -4.66
CA ASP A 142 16.49 -17.41 -5.19
C ASP A 142 15.62 -16.15 -5.21
N LEU A 143 16.13 -15.02 -4.72
CA LEU A 143 15.34 -13.79 -4.59
C LEU A 143 14.89 -13.25 -5.94
N ARG A 144 15.71 -13.34 -6.99
CA ARG A 144 15.36 -12.85 -8.32
C ARG A 144 14.28 -13.70 -8.97
N ASP A 145 14.35 -15.02 -8.74
CA ASP A 145 13.31 -15.94 -9.22
C ASP A 145 11.99 -15.71 -8.47
N ILE A 146 12.03 -15.57 -7.14
CA ILE A 146 10.85 -15.22 -6.33
C ILE A 146 10.24 -13.90 -6.81
N ALA A 147 11.06 -12.85 -7.00
CA ALA A 147 10.58 -11.56 -7.47
C ALA A 147 9.95 -11.64 -8.87
N ARG A 148 10.54 -12.41 -9.79
CA ARG A 148 10.00 -12.63 -11.14
C ARG A 148 8.64 -13.34 -11.10
N GLU A 149 8.46 -14.29 -10.19
CA GLU A 149 7.24 -15.09 -10.06
C GLU A 149 6.14 -14.37 -9.29
N GLU A 150 6.49 -13.64 -8.23
CA GLU A 150 5.53 -13.05 -7.30
C GLU A 150 5.18 -11.59 -7.62
N PHE A 151 6.11 -10.83 -8.18
CA PHE A 151 5.85 -9.43 -8.56
C PHE A 151 5.25 -9.38 -9.97
N GLN A 152 4.03 -9.89 -10.10
CA GLN A 152 3.28 -9.98 -11.35
C GLN A 152 2.07 -9.03 -11.34
N GLY A 153 1.46 -8.83 -12.50
CA GLY A 153 0.29 -7.96 -12.64
C GLY A 153 0.63 -6.53 -12.21
N ALA A 154 -0.12 -5.98 -11.25
CA ALA A 154 0.16 -4.64 -10.74
C ALA A 154 1.31 -4.60 -9.73
N TYR A 155 1.62 -5.73 -9.08
CA TYR A 155 2.78 -5.80 -8.18
C TYR A 155 4.11 -5.83 -8.92
N ARG A 156 4.13 -5.92 -10.26
CA ARG A 156 5.39 -5.92 -11.03
C ARG A 156 6.21 -4.64 -10.83
N ILE A 157 5.61 -3.55 -10.37
CA ILE A 157 6.33 -2.32 -10.03
C ILE A 157 7.29 -2.51 -8.85
N TRP A 158 7.03 -3.50 -7.99
CA TRP A 158 7.91 -3.88 -6.88
C TRP A 158 9.14 -4.68 -7.32
N ASN A 159 9.18 -5.19 -8.59
CA ASN A 159 10.35 -5.84 -9.15
C ASN A 159 11.42 -4.81 -9.54
N ASN A 160 12.04 -4.21 -8.54
CA ASN A 160 13.03 -3.16 -8.70
C ASN A 160 14.23 -3.37 -7.76
N ALA A 161 15.35 -2.74 -8.10
CA ALA A 161 16.60 -2.91 -7.39
C ALA A 161 16.54 -2.48 -5.91
N ASP A 162 15.73 -1.48 -5.58
CA ASP A 162 15.67 -0.90 -4.24
C ASP A 162 14.92 -1.82 -3.27
N TYR A 163 13.79 -2.43 -3.68
CA TYR A 163 13.08 -3.42 -2.86
C TYR A 163 13.87 -4.74 -2.75
N LEU A 164 14.50 -5.20 -3.83
CA LEU A 164 15.36 -6.39 -3.73
C LEU A 164 16.51 -6.13 -2.76
N GLY A 165 17.14 -4.96 -2.81
CA GLY A 165 18.20 -4.58 -1.87
C GLY A 165 17.72 -4.52 -0.41
N LEU A 166 16.48 -4.11 -0.13
CA LEU A 166 15.88 -4.18 1.20
C LEU A 166 15.71 -5.63 1.66
N ILE A 167 15.17 -6.49 0.79
CA ILE A 167 14.92 -7.90 1.12
C ILE A 167 16.26 -8.65 1.34
N GLU A 168 17.28 -8.35 0.54
CA GLU A 168 18.64 -8.88 0.73
C GLU A 168 19.24 -8.42 2.07
N TRP A 169 19.06 -7.14 2.42
CA TRP A 169 19.49 -6.63 3.73
C TRP A 169 18.77 -7.36 4.89
N MET A 170 17.47 -7.60 4.78
CA MET A 170 16.73 -8.35 5.81
C MET A 170 17.27 -9.78 5.97
N ARG A 171 17.61 -10.43 4.87
CA ARG A 171 18.23 -11.77 4.89
C ARG A 171 19.59 -11.75 5.56
N GLU A 172 20.44 -10.77 5.26
CA GLU A 172 21.76 -10.64 5.87
C GLU A 172 21.65 -10.32 7.36
N TYR A 173 20.75 -9.38 7.74
CA TYR A 173 20.46 -9.08 9.14
C TYR A 173 20.10 -10.36 9.92
N ASN A 174 19.24 -11.22 9.37
CA ASN A 174 18.83 -12.46 10.06
C ASN A 174 19.96 -13.48 10.19
N ARG A 175 20.91 -13.49 9.26
CA ARG A 175 22.12 -14.34 9.39
C ARG A 175 23.01 -13.89 10.55
N GLU A 176 23.06 -12.60 10.80
CA GLU A 176 23.84 -12.01 11.89
C GLU A 176 23.07 -12.03 13.23
N HIS A 177 21.74 -12.09 13.20
CA HIS A 177 20.84 -12.04 14.36
C HIS A 177 19.83 -13.21 14.38
N PRO A 178 20.30 -14.48 14.45
CA PRO A 178 19.41 -15.64 14.32
C PRO A 178 18.37 -15.77 15.44
N ASP A 179 18.65 -15.21 16.62
CA ASP A 179 17.74 -15.26 17.78
C ASP A 179 16.71 -14.09 17.81
N ASP A 180 16.87 -13.10 16.93
CA ASP A 180 16.03 -11.91 16.88
C ASP A 180 15.78 -11.44 15.42
N PRO A 181 15.22 -12.32 14.58
CA PRO A 181 15.11 -12.08 13.15
C PRO A 181 14.04 -11.04 12.80
N VAL A 182 14.26 -10.35 11.68
CA VAL A 182 13.23 -9.55 11.01
C VAL A 182 12.43 -10.42 10.03
N ARG A 183 11.18 -10.04 9.80
CA ARG A 183 10.22 -10.78 9.00
C ARG A 183 9.63 -9.95 7.88
N PHE A 184 9.19 -10.61 6.80
CA PHE A 184 8.53 -9.98 5.67
C PHE A 184 7.07 -10.40 5.59
N MET A 185 6.17 -9.47 5.28
CA MET A 185 4.75 -9.72 5.20
C MET A 185 4.14 -9.05 3.97
N GLY A 186 3.35 -9.77 3.17
CA GLY A 186 2.37 -9.20 2.26
C GLY A 186 1.05 -8.98 3.00
N ASN A 187 0.43 -7.82 2.88
CA ASN A 187 -0.80 -7.52 3.61
C ASN A 187 -2.05 -7.46 2.73
N ASP A 188 -1.90 -7.46 1.41
CA ASP A 188 -2.99 -7.23 0.47
C ASP A 188 -3.81 -8.50 0.17
N MET A 189 -5.03 -8.30 -0.30
CA MET A 189 -5.96 -9.36 -0.71
C MET A 189 -5.76 -9.80 -2.17
N GLY A 190 -4.54 -9.72 -2.68
CA GLY A 190 -4.20 -10.10 -4.05
C GLY A 190 -4.14 -11.61 -4.27
N TYR A 191 -3.31 -12.02 -5.22
CA TYR A 191 -3.11 -13.42 -5.59
C TYR A 191 -2.91 -14.33 -4.39
N ALA A 192 -3.59 -15.50 -4.41
CA ALA A 192 -3.37 -16.58 -3.45
C ALA A 192 -2.76 -17.77 -4.22
N GLY A 193 -1.45 -17.93 -4.12
CA GLY A 193 -0.69 -18.95 -4.83
C GLY A 193 -1.12 -20.37 -4.49
N PRO A 194 -0.83 -21.37 -5.37
CA PRO A 194 -1.25 -22.75 -5.19
C PRO A 194 -0.69 -23.40 -3.92
N GLU A 195 0.47 -22.91 -3.45
CA GLU A 195 1.09 -23.41 -2.22
C GLU A 195 0.26 -23.09 -0.97
N LEU A 196 -0.52 -22.01 -0.93
CA LEU A 196 -1.44 -21.76 0.19
C LEU A 196 -2.54 -22.83 0.26
N TYR A 197 -3.10 -23.20 -0.90
CA TYR A 197 -4.10 -24.27 -0.98
C TYR A 197 -3.50 -25.61 -0.52
N ALA A 198 -2.27 -25.91 -0.96
CA ALA A 198 -1.56 -27.13 -0.57
C ALA A 198 -1.26 -27.16 0.94
N ARG A 199 -0.80 -26.05 1.53
CA ARG A 199 -0.55 -25.93 2.98
C ARG A 199 -1.82 -26.15 3.79
N VAL A 200 -2.91 -25.48 3.42
CA VAL A 200 -4.21 -25.64 4.09
C VAL A 200 -4.70 -27.08 3.99
N THR A 201 -4.72 -27.66 2.79
CA THR A 201 -5.19 -29.03 2.57
C THR A 201 -4.30 -30.05 3.29
N GLY A 202 -2.98 -29.88 3.26
CA GLY A 202 -2.03 -30.73 3.97
C GLY A 202 -2.19 -30.68 5.49
N HIS A 203 -2.46 -29.49 6.06
CA HIS A 203 -2.79 -29.34 7.48
C HIS A 203 -4.11 -30.07 7.83
N VAL A 204 -5.14 -29.89 7.01
CA VAL A 204 -6.42 -30.57 7.20
C VAL A 204 -6.25 -32.09 7.17
N ALA A 205 -5.44 -32.61 6.25
CA ALA A 205 -5.16 -34.06 6.15
C ALA A 205 -4.52 -34.62 7.43
N ARG A 206 -3.64 -33.86 8.07
CA ARG A 206 -2.94 -34.26 9.30
C ARG A 206 -3.78 -34.07 10.55
N GLU A 207 -4.36 -32.90 10.74
CA GLU A 207 -4.97 -32.51 12.01
C GLU A 207 -6.50 -32.69 12.05
N HIS A 208 -7.14 -32.63 10.88
CA HIS A 208 -8.61 -32.70 10.75
C HIS A 208 -9.05 -33.63 9.61
N PRO A 209 -8.62 -34.92 9.57
CA PRO A 209 -8.83 -35.82 8.41
C PRO A 209 -10.30 -35.99 8.04
N ARG A 210 -11.21 -35.82 9.00
CA ARG A 210 -12.68 -35.90 8.72
C ARG A 210 -13.19 -34.76 7.85
N LEU A 211 -12.45 -33.64 7.74
CA LEU A 211 -12.78 -32.49 6.89
C LEU A 211 -12.12 -32.56 5.53
N LEU A 212 -11.18 -33.49 5.31
CA LEU A 212 -10.32 -33.48 4.11
C LEU A 212 -11.14 -33.58 2.82
N GLU A 213 -12.09 -34.49 2.76
CA GLU A 213 -12.95 -34.69 1.58
C GLU A 213 -13.72 -33.42 1.25
N ARG A 214 -14.35 -32.80 2.27
CA ARG A 214 -15.11 -31.55 2.09
C ARG A 214 -14.22 -30.36 1.68
N VAL A 215 -13.05 -30.18 2.29
CA VAL A 215 -12.11 -29.11 1.94
C VAL A 215 -11.57 -29.31 0.52
N THR A 216 -11.23 -30.53 0.14
CA THR A 216 -10.77 -30.87 -1.21
C THR A 216 -11.86 -30.59 -2.25
N GLU A 217 -13.09 -30.92 -1.96
CA GLU A 217 -14.25 -30.62 -2.83
C GLU A 217 -14.42 -29.09 -3.00
N LEU A 218 -14.41 -28.35 -1.90
CA LEU A 218 -14.57 -26.89 -1.90
C LEU A 218 -13.45 -26.18 -2.67
N TYR A 219 -12.21 -26.69 -2.58
CA TYR A 219 -11.06 -26.10 -3.28
C TYR A 219 -10.88 -26.63 -4.72
N ARG A 220 -11.66 -27.62 -5.15
CA ARG A 220 -11.52 -28.20 -6.49
C ARG A 220 -11.61 -27.14 -7.59
N GLY A 221 -10.55 -27.01 -8.41
CA GLY A 221 -10.46 -26.08 -9.52
C GLY A 221 -10.33 -24.61 -9.11
N LEU A 222 -9.99 -24.31 -7.84
CA LEU A 222 -9.79 -22.94 -7.37
C LEU A 222 -8.31 -22.56 -7.25
N ALA A 223 -7.42 -23.51 -6.97
CA ALA A 223 -5.98 -23.24 -6.91
C ALA A 223 -5.48 -22.79 -8.28
N PRO A 224 -4.69 -21.71 -8.35
CA PRO A 224 -4.09 -21.25 -9.59
C PRO A 224 -3.23 -22.33 -10.27
N THR A 225 -3.28 -22.37 -11.59
CA THR A 225 -2.43 -23.23 -12.44
C THR A 225 -1.56 -22.39 -13.38
N THR A 226 -1.72 -21.09 -13.37
CA THR A 226 -0.96 -20.09 -14.14
C THR A 226 -0.28 -19.10 -13.18
N ASP A 227 0.62 -18.28 -13.71
CA ASP A 227 1.24 -17.19 -12.95
C ASP A 227 0.20 -16.17 -12.45
N ALA A 228 0.61 -15.35 -11.47
CA ALA A 228 -0.31 -14.43 -10.80
C ALA A 228 -0.95 -13.40 -11.74
N GLY A 229 -0.22 -12.95 -12.77
CA GLY A 229 -0.73 -12.00 -13.76
C GLY A 229 -1.80 -12.64 -14.64
N THR A 230 -1.47 -13.78 -15.26
CA THR A 230 -2.39 -14.56 -16.11
C THR A 230 -3.63 -15.00 -15.32
N PHE A 231 -3.44 -15.53 -14.10
CA PHE A 231 -4.56 -15.94 -13.24
C PHE A 231 -5.50 -14.76 -12.96
N GLY A 232 -4.98 -13.60 -12.63
CA GLY A 232 -5.79 -12.41 -12.36
C GLY A 232 -6.66 -12.02 -13.56
N GLU A 233 -6.06 -12.01 -14.75
CA GLU A 233 -6.77 -11.71 -16.01
C GLU A 233 -7.86 -12.74 -16.35
N GLU A 234 -7.57 -14.02 -16.17
CA GLU A 234 -8.53 -15.10 -16.40
C GLU A 234 -9.68 -15.02 -15.39
N TYR A 235 -9.36 -14.77 -14.12
CA TYR A 235 -10.36 -14.75 -13.05
C TYR A 235 -11.38 -13.61 -13.24
N VAL A 236 -10.97 -12.41 -13.64
CA VAL A 236 -11.90 -11.29 -13.86
C VAL A 236 -12.80 -11.48 -15.07
N ARG A 237 -12.40 -12.31 -16.05
CA ARG A 237 -13.22 -12.69 -17.22
C ARG A 237 -14.31 -13.69 -16.88
N LEU A 238 -14.24 -14.39 -15.74
CA LEU A 238 -15.29 -15.28 -15.29
C LEU A 238 -16.60 -14.52 -15.05
N PRO A 239 -17.76 -15.13 -15.32
CA PRO A 239 -19.05 -14.56 -14.97
C PRO A 239 -19.11 -14.18 -13.49
N LEU A 240 -19.72 -13.04 -13.17
CA LEU A 240 -19.83 -12.54 -11.78
C LEU A 240 -20.46 -13.60 -10.84
N ALA A 241 -21.45 -14.35 -11.32
CA ALA A 241 -22.08 -15.42 -10.55
C ALA A 241 -21.07 -16.52 -10.16
N GLU A 242 -20.19 -16.91 -11.07
CA GLU A 242 -19.13 -17.90 -10.79
C GLU A 242 -18.09 -17.35 -9.81
N ARG A 243 -17.68 -16.08 -9.98
CA ARG A 243 -16.76 -15.42 -9.02
C ARG A 243 -17.33 -15.38 -7.61
N LYS A 244 -18.64 -15.12 -7.47
CA LYS A 244 -19.36 -15.15 -6.18
C LYS A 244 -19.45 -16.57 -5.61
N GLU A 245 -19.70 -17.59 -6.42
CA GLU A 245 -19.67 -18.99 -5.99
C GLU A 245 -18.30 -19.40 -5.45
N ARG A 246 -17.22 -19.09 -6.19
CA ARG A 246 -15.84 -19.34 -5.75
C ARG A 246 -15.54 -18.66 -4.41
N ALA A 247 -15.96 -17.41 -4.23
CA ALA A 247 -15.81 -16.67 -2.96
C ALA A 247 -16.59 -17.36 -1.81
N GLN A 248 -17.78 -17.91 -2.07
CA GLN A 248 -18.55 -18.66 -1.07
C GLN A 248 -17.86 -19.97 -0.68
N ARG A 249 -17.33 -20.73 -1.65
CA ARG A 249 -16.60 -21.99 -1.41
C ARG A 249 -15.35 -21.76 -0.55
N THR A 250 -14.57 -20.73 -0.88
CA THR A 250 -13.37 -20.38 -0.08
C THR A 250 -13.74 -19.90 1.31
N ARG A 251 -14.84 -19.15 1.46
CA ARG A 251 -15.37 -18.72 2.76
C ARG A 251 -15.74 -19.92 3.63
N GLU A 252 -16.37 -20.93 3.06
CA GLU A 252 -16.77 -22.12 3.80
C GLU A 252 -15.54 -22.85 4.37
N VAL A 253 -14.47 -23.01 3.59
CA VAL A 253 -13.21 -23.60 4.11
C VAL A 253 -12.65 -22.79 5.27
N TYR A 254 -12.56 -21.48 5.11
CA TYR A 254 -12.09 -20.60 6.20
C TYR A 254 -12.94 -20.77 7.47
N GLU A 255 -14.28 -20.77 7.34
CA GLU A 255 -15.19 -20.94 8.47
C GLU A 255 -15.12 -22.34 9.10
N LEU A 256 -14.93 -23.40 8.30
CA LEU A 256 -14.72 -24.75 8.80
C LEU A 256 -13.46 -24.80 9.68
N LEU A 257 -12.33 -24.27 9.20
CA LEU A 257 -11.07 -24.30 9.95
C LEU A 257 -11.13 -23.42 11.21
N ARG A 258 -11.67 -22.23 11.11
CA ARG A 258 -11.78 -21.29 12.23
C ARG A 258 -12.58 -21.84 13.42
N ARG A 259 -13.50 -22.77 13.17
CA ARG A 259 -14.33 -23.40 14.20
C ARG A 259 -13.71 -24.64 14.83
N GLN A 260 -12.59 -25.13 14.28
CA GLN A 260 -11.95 -26.32 14.85
C GLN A 260 -11.34 -25.97 16.21
N ARG A 261 -11.53 -26.92 17.15
CA ARG A 261 -10.84 -26.90 18.44
C ARG A 261 -9.62 -27.81 18.34
N LEU A 262 -8.52 -27.32 18.83
CA LEU A 262 -7.31 -28.13 18.92
C LEU A 262 -7.41 -29.07 20.11
N ALA A 263 -6.75 -30.24 20.00
CA ALA A 263 -6.61 -31.13 21.13
C ALA A 263 -5.87 -30.44 22.30
N ALA A 264 -6.22 -30.81 23.52
CA ALA A 264 -5.53 -30.26 24.69
C ALA A 264 -4.03 -30.60 24.63
N GLY A 265 -3.17 -29.59 24.79
CA GLY A 265 -1.71 -29.74 24.73
C GLY A 265 -1.10 -29.55 23.32
N THR A 266 -1.89 -29.29 22.27
CA THR A 266 -1.37 -28.94 20.95
C THR A 266 -0.93 -27.48 20.91
N ASP A 267 0.28 -27.19 20.42
CA ASP A 267 0.67 -25.81 20.10
C ASP A 267 -0.20 -25.30 18.92
N GLY A 268 -1.09 -24.38 19.23
CA GLY A 268 -2.06 -23.85 18.27
C GLY A 268 -1.48 -22.94 17.20
N ARG A 269 -0.17 -22.63 17.22
CA ARG A 269 0.43 -21.65 16.31
C ARG A 269 0.29 -22.06 14.85
N ASP A 270 0.61 -23.32 14.53
CA ASP A 270 0.50 -23.82 13.16
C ASP A 270 -0.95 -23.77 12.66
N HIS A 271 -1.90 -24.13 13.50
CA HIS A 271 -3.32 -24.06 13.14
C HIS A 271 -3.75 -22.62 12.86
N LEU A 272 -3.34 -21.65 13.68
CA LEU A 272 -3.66 -20.24 13.47
C LEU A 272 -3.09 -19.72 12.15
N TRP A 273 -1.87 -20.14 11.77
CA TRP A 273 -1.30 -19.84 10.46
C TRP A 273 -2.13 -20.45 9.32
N MET A 274 -2.56 -21.72 9.44
CA MET A 274 -3.38 -22.35 8.41
C MET A 274 -4.76 -21.70 8.29
N VAL A 275 -5.38 -21.29 9.40
CA VAL A 275 -6.61 -20.50 9.39
C VAL A 275 -6.39 -19.15 8.66
N GLN A 276 -5.24 -18.49 8.89
CA GLN A 276 -4.93 -17.25 8.20
C GLN A 276 -4.64 -17.46 6.71
N HIS A 277 -4.01 -18.55 6.32
CA HIS A 277 -3.83 -18.90 4.89
C HIS A 277 -5.19 -19.16 4.20
N ALA A 278 -6.09 -19.90 4.85
CA ALA A 278 -7.46 -20.08 4.34
C ALA A 278 -8.23 -18.76 4.26
N ARG A 279 -7.99 -17.84 5.23
CA ARG A 279 -8.54 -16.50 5.21
C ARG A 279 -8.01 -15.68 4.03
N ALA A 280 -6.71 -15.72 3.73
CA ALA A 280 -6.10 -15.03 2.61
C ALA A 280 -6.67 -15.52 1.26
N ILE A 281 -6.85 -16.83 1.10
CA ILE A 281 -7.53 -17.41 -0.06
C ILE A 281 -8.96 -16.86 -0.20
N HIS A 282 -9.71 -16.81 0.91
CA HIS A 282 -11.07 -16.24 0.91
C HIS A 282 -11.05 -14.73 0.64
N GLN A 283 -10.08 -13.97 1.17
CA GLN A 283 -9.94 -12.53 0.93
C GLN A 283 -9.73 -12.24 -0.56
N MET A 284 -8.86 -12.98 -1.23
CA MET A 284 -8.63 -12.89 -2.69
C MET A 284 -9.94 -13.15 -3.44
N ALA A 285 -10.59 -14.31 -3.24
CA ALA A 285 -11.81 -14.65 -3.95
C ALA A 285 -12.96 -13.67 -3.65
N GLY A 286 -13.02 -13.14 -2.42
CA GLY A 286 -13.97 -12.11 -2.01
C GLY A 286 -13.75 -10.78 -2.74
N GLY A 287 -12.50 -10.34 -2.91
CA GLY A 287 -12.14 -9.16 -3.70
C GLY A 287 -12.52 -9.30 -5.16
N MET A 288 -12.40 -10.51 -5.71
CA MET A 288 -12.78 -10.83 -7.09
C MET A 288 -14.30 -10.97 -7.32
N SER A 289 -15.12 -10.95 -6.27
CA SER A 289 -16.58 -11.17 -6.36
C SER A 289 -17.41 -9.89 -6.56
N PHE A 290 -16.76 -8.74 -6.72
CA PHE A 290 -17.41 -7.47 -7.05
C PHE A 290 -17.63 -7.33 -8.57
N ASP A 291 -18.61 -6.48 -8.95
CA ASP A 291 -18.81 -6.08 -10.33
C ASP A 291 -17.88 -4.91 -10.66
N PHE A 292 -16.96 -5.14 -11.60
CA PHE A 292 -15.95 -4.14 -12.00
C PHE A 292 -16.45 -3.18 -13.09
N ASP A 293 -17.69 -3.36 -13.58
CA ASP A 293 -18.38 -2.41 -14.46
C ASP A 293 -19.26 -1.42 -13.67
N ASP A 294 -19.36 -1.59 -12.33
CA ASP A 294 -20.13 -0.74 -11.42
C ASP A 294 -19.19 0.06 -10.52
N GLU A 295 -19.09 1.37 -10.71
CA GLU A 295 -18.22 2.27 -9.94
C GLU A 295 -18.47 2.22 -8.43
N ALA A 296 -19.74 2.05 -8.00
CA ALA A 296 -20.07 1.93 -6.59
C ALA A 296 -19.54 0.63 -5.98
N GLN A 297 -19.59 -0.47 -6.73
CA GLN A 297 -19.00 -1.74 -6.30
C GLN A 297 -17.47 -1.70 -6.33
N ILE A 298 -16.86 -1.00 -7.28
CA ILE A 298 -15.41 -0.74 -7.27
C ILE A 298 -15.01 -0.01 -5.98
N ALA A 299 -15.69 1.07 -5.61
CA ALA A 299 -15.41 1.80 -4.37
C ALA A 299 -15.61 0.91 -3.12
N GLN A 300 -16.62 0.04 -3.11
CA GLN A 300 -16.83 -0.93 -2.03
C GLN A 300 -15.70 -1.98 -1.97
N MET A 301 -15.25 -2.46 -3.11
CA MET A 301 -14.11 -3.38 -3.22
C MET A 301 -12.83 -2.73 -2.69
N MET A 302 -12.54 -1.49 -3.09
CA MET A 302 -11.36 -0.76 -2.59
C MET A 302 -11.44 -0.51 -1.08
N LYS A 303 -12.61 -0.15 -0.53
CA LYS A 303 -12.82 -0.08 0.91
C LYS A 303 -12.57 -1.42 1.60
N ARG A 304 -13.05 -2.52 0.99
CA ARG A 304 -12.81 -3.87 1.52
C ARG A 304 -11.34 -4.25 1.45
N ARG A 305 -10.62 -3.86 0.39
CA ARG A 305 -9.18 -4.08 0.25
C ARG A 305 -8.41 -3.41 1.39
N ASP A 306 -8.64 -2.11 1.62
CA ASP A 306 -7.99 -1.38 2.71
C ASP A 306 -8.32 -1.96 4.10
N GLN A 307 -9.55 -2.39 4.30
CA GLN A 307 -9.95 -3.09 5.53
C GLN A 307 -9.18 -4.41 5.70
N VAL A 308 -9.06 -5.21 4.65
CA VAL A 308 -8.31 -6.48 4.66
C VAL A 308 -6.84 -6.24 4.96
N MET A 309 -6.23 -5.24 4.32
CA MET A 309 -4.85 -4.87 4.56
C MET A 309 -4.62 -4.51 6.04
N ALA A 310 -5.50 -3.72 6.64
CA ALA A 310 -5.44 -3.38 8.05
C ALA A 310 -5.66 -4.59 8.96
N GLU A 311 -6.65 -5.43 8.65
CA GLU A 311 -6.96 -6.65 9.40
C GLU A 311 -5.79 -7.65 9.38
N ASN A 312 -5.08 -7.79 8.24
CA ASN A 312 -3.91 -8.66 8.10
C ASN A 312 -2.73 -8.15 8.93
N VAL A 313 -2.43 -6.84 8.88
CA VAL A 313 -1.39 -6.23 9.72
C VAL A 313 -1.71 -6.40 11.21
N ALA A 314 -2.95 -6.12 11.62
CA ALA A 314 -3.37 -6.29 13.00
C ALA A 314 -3.34 -7.76 13.45
N TRP A 315 -3.67 -8.71 12.57
CA TRP A 315 -3.53 -10.14 12.86
C TRP A 315 -2.05 -10.51 13.04
N TRP A 316 -1.17 -10.05 12.13
CA TRP A 316 0.26 -10.33 12.20
C TRP A 316 0.87 -9.84 13.51
N HIS A 317 0.66 -8.56 13.84
CA HIS A 317 1.15 -7.98 15.09
C HIS A 317 0.68 -8.77 16.33
N ARG A 318 -0.61 -9.14 16.41
CA ARG A 318 -1.14 -9.91 17.55
C ARG A 318 -0.58 -11.32 17.60
N HIS A 319 -0.25 -11.91 16.47
CA HIS A 319 0.18 -13.30 16.39
C HIS A 319 1.68 -13.47 16.62
N THR A 320 2.49 -12.56 16.09
CA THR A 320 3.96 -12.58 16.24
C THR A 320 4.44 -11.80 17.45
N GLY A 321 3.72 -10.78 17.88
CA GLY A 321 4.17 -9.78 18.86
C GLY A 321 5.02 -8.66 18.25
N ASP A 322 5.35 -8.73 16.97
CA ASP A 322 6.26 -7.80 16.31
C ASP A 322 5.68 -6.39 16.20
N ARG A 323 6.51 -5.38 16.32
CA ARG A 323 6.23 -4.05 15.79
C ARG A 323 6.37 -4.09 14.27
N VAL A 324 5.43 -3.46 13.55
CA VAL A 324 5.30 -3.57 12.09
C VAL A 324 5.48 -2.22 11.41
N LEU A 325 6.39 -2.14 10.44
CA LEU A 325 6.39 -1.05 9.45
C LEU A 325 5.54 -1.48 8.25
N VAL A 326 4.53 -0.67 7.91
CA VAL A 326 3.64 -0.88 6.77
C VAL A 326 4.07 0.04 5.64
N SER A 327 4.63 -0.53 4.57
CA SER A 327 5.01 0.14 3.34
C SER A 327 3.85 0.08 2.34
N ALA A 328 3.25 1.21 2.04
CA ALA A 328 2.17 1.33 1.06
C ALA A 328 2.15 2.75 0.47
N HIS A 329 1.22 3.04 -0.44
CA HIS A 329 1.01 4.39 -0.95
C HIS A 329 0.49 5.34 0.14
N ASN A 330 0.72 6.65 -0.01
CA ASN A 330 0.21 7.68 0.91
C ASN A 330 -1.29 7.53 1.18
N THR A 331 -2.08 7.24 0.14
CA THR A 331 -3.53 7.05 0.27
C THR A 331 -3.86 5.93 1.26
N HIS A 332 -3.14 4.81 1.22
CA HIS A 332 -3.41 3.67 2.09
C HIS A 332 -3.00 3.92 3.54
N VAL A 333 -1.87 4.59 3.79
CA VAL A 333 -1.39 4.84 5.17
C VAL A 333 -2.04 6.05 5.84
N SER A 334 -2.73 6.91 5.10
CA SER A 334 -3.36 8.13 5.62
C SER A 334 -4.58 7.85 6.51
N TYR A 335 -4.93 8.81 7.38
CA TYR A 335 -6.14 8.75 8.21
C TYR A 335 -7.41 9.14 7.45
N GLN A 336 -7.26 9.94 6.41
CA GLN A 336 -8.38 10.44 5.61
C GLN A 336 -8.17 10.11 4.15
N SER A 337 -9.24 9.67 3.51
CA SER A 337 -9.26 9.56 2.07
C SER A 337 -9.34 10.95 1.44
N PHE A 338 -8.55 11.16 0.42
CA PHE A 338 -8.62 12.30 -0.50
C PHE A 338 -8.92 11.84 -1.93
N ASP A 339 -9.32 10.58 -2.07
CA ASP A 339 -9.73 9.95 -3.32
C ASP A 339 -11.05 9.19 -3.10
N THR A 340 -12.10 9.57 -3.81
CA THR A 340 -13.44 8.97 -3.67
C THR A 340 -13.46 7.48 -4.01
N ARG A 341 -12.47 7.00 -4.77
CA ARG A 341 -12.30 5.56 -5.07
C ARG A 341 -11.89 4.75 -3.82
N TYR A 342 -11.36 5.42 -2.79
CA TYR A 342 -10.95 4.81 -1.52
C TYR A 342 -11.76 5.40 -0.36
N PRO A 343 -13.00 5.00 -0.14
CA PRO A 343 -13.91 5.65 0.83
C PRO A 343 -13.42 5.62 2.28
N LYS A 344 -12.57 4.63 2.61
CA LYS A 344 -11.87 4.54 3.90
C LYS A 344 -10.55 3.79 3.71
N THR A 345 -9.48 4.36 4.23
CA THR A 345 -8.10 3.92 4.03
C THR A 345 -7.67 2.86 5.04
N GLN A 346 -6.64 2.09 4.70
CA GLN A 346 -5.98 1.15 5.61
C GLN A 346 -5.53 1.85 6.91
N GLY A 347 -4.94 3.05 6.80
CA GLY A 347 -4.50 3.84 7.96
C GLY A 347 -5.65 4.24 8.87
N ALA A 348 -6.82 4.60 8.31
CA ALA A 348 -8.02 4.87 9.09
C ALA A 348 -8.54 3.62 9.82
N PHE A 349 -8.51 2.44 9.19
CA PHE A 349 -8.87 1.19 9.86
C PHE A 349 -7.86 0.80 10.95
N LEU A 350 -6.56 0.98 10.70
CA LEU A 350 -5.52 0.74 11.71
C LEU A 350 -5.65 1.71 12.89
N ARG A 351 -5.96 2.98 12.63
CA ARG A 351 -6.20 3.98 13.69
C ARG A 351 -7.41 3.62 14.53
N ASP A 352 -8.51 3.19 13.94
CA ASP A 352 -9.70 2.73 14.66
C ASP A 352 -9.41 1.51 15.55
N ALA A 353 -8.57 0.58 15.06
CA ALA A 353 -8.24 -0.65 15.76
C ALA A 353 -7.17 -0.47 16.87
N SER A 354 -6.22 0.44 16.69
CA SER A 354 -5.00 0.54 17.50
C SER A 354 -4.82 1.91 18.17
N GLY A 355 -5.66 2.89 17.86
CA GLY A 355 -5.56 4.24 18.44
C GLY A 355 -4.19 4.86 18.22
N LYS A 356 -3.56 5.31 19.29
CA LYS A 356 -2.22 5.95 19.25
C LYS A 356 -1.07 4.99 18.91
N ASP A 357 -1.30 3.68 18.96
CA ASP A 357 -0.28 2.68 18.61
C ASP A 357 -0.04 2.58 17.09
N TYR A 358 -0.86 3.28 16.27
CA TYR A 358 -0.62 3.50 14.84
C TYR A 358 -0.18 4.93 14.59
N VAL A 359 0.96 5.11 13.89
CA VAL A 359 1.50 6.38 13.43
C VAL A 359 1.60 6.37 11.91
N SER A 360 1.09 7.43 11.28
CA SER A 360 1.12 7.60 9.82
C SER A 360 2.20 8.59 9.40
N ILE A 361 3.08 8.17 8.49
CA ILE A 361 4.13 8.99 7.88
C ILE A 361 3.85 9.10 6.39
N GLY A 362 3.54 10.30 5.90
CA GLY A 362 3.40 10.58 4.47
C GLY A 362 4.71 11.03 3.83
N PHE A 363 4.78 10.90 2.51
CA PHE A 363 5.85 11.50 1.70
C PHE A 363 5.29 12.58 0.79
N SER A 364 6.12 13.59 0.52
CA SER A 364 5.93 14.57 -0.56
C SER A 364 7.23 14.82 -1.29
N PHE A 365 7.17 15.32 -2.52
CA PHE A 365 8.35 15.70 -3.31
C PHE A 365 8.04 16.89 -4.20
N HIS A 366 9.05 17.75 -4.44
CA HIS A 366 8.86 18.96 -5.23
C HIS A 366 8.86 18.68 -6.73
N GLN A 367 9.85 17.93 -7.22
CA GLN A 367 10.05 17.60 -8.62
C GLN A 367 10.77 16.26 -8.78
N GLY A 368 10.96 15.80 -10.00
CA GLY A 368 11.83 14.66 -10.27
C GLY A 368 11.26 13.61 -11.22
N ALA A 369 11.85 12.42 -11.19
CA ALA A 369 11.49 11.32 -12.05
C ALA A 369 11.00 10.10 -11.25
N PHE A 370 10.12 9.32 -11.87
CA PHE A 370 9.57 8.08 -11.32
C PHE A 370 9.20 7.09 -12.43
N LYS A 371 9.06 5.81 -12.07
CA LYS A 371 8.45 4.79 -12.93
C LYS A 371 6.94 4.74 -12.70
N ALA A 372 6.17 4.57 -13.77
CA ALA A 372 4.74 4.30 -13.68
C ALA A 372 4.27 3.53 -14.93
N PHE A 373 3.11 2.89 -14.81
CA PHE A 373 2.40 2.34 -15.97
C PHE A 373 1.83 3.48 -16.81
N GLY A 374 2.01 3.42 -18.11
CA GLY A 374 1.27 4.27 -19.03
C GLY A 374 -0.21 3.94 -18.97
N THR A 375 -1.06 4.96 -18.73
CA THR A 375 -2.52 4.75 -18.56
C THR A 375 -3.22 4.27 -19.83
N GLU A 376 -2.61 4.46 -21.00
CA GLU A 376 -3.17 4.03 -22.28
C GLU A 376 -2.79 2.58 -22.66
N ASP A 377 -1.58 2.12 -22.29
CA ASP A 377 -1.02 0.86 -22.82
C ASP A 377 -0.43 -0.06 -21.74
N ASN A 378 -0.49 0.36 -20.46
CA ASN A 378 -0.03 -0.41 -19.32
C ASN A 378 1.47 -0.82 -19.37
N VAL A 379 2.31 -0.02 -20.07
CA VAL A 379 3.77 -0.23 -20.17
C VAL A 379 4.48 0.64 -19.12
N ILE A 380 5.40 0.05 -18.35
CA ILE A 380 6.19 0.78 -17.34
C ILE A 380 7.22 1.68 -18.06
N ARG A 381 7.18 2.99 -17.77
CA ARG A 381 8.09 4.00 -18.29
C ARG A 381 8.63 4.89 -17.18
N THR A 382 9.73 5.60 -17.52
CA THR A 382 10.16 6.74 -16.71
C THR A 382 9.39 7.98 -17.12
N TYR A 383 8.77 8.60 -16.16
CA TYR A 383 8.14 9.92 -16.29
C TYR A 383 8.91 10.95 -15.45
N ARG A 384 8.76 12.22 -15.82
CA ARG A 384 9.35 13.33 -15.07
C ARG A 384 8.30 14.43 -14.88
N VAL A 385 8.24 14.95 -13.66
CA VAL A 385 7.48 16.16 -13.34
C VAL A 385 8.44 17.28 -12.99
N GLY A 386 8.13 18.50 -13.44
CA GLY A 386 8.86 19.71 -13.06
C GLY A 386 8.44 20.20 -11.68
N ALA A 387 8.91 21.39 -11.33
CA ALA A 387 8.61 22.06 -10.07
C ALA A 387 7.11 22.10 -9.78
N ALA A 388 6.75 21.78 -8.55
CA ALA A 388 5.38 21.75 -8.09
C ALA A 388 4.64 23.08 -8.33
N LYS A 389 3.38 23.00 -8.73
CA LYS A 389 2.57 24.16 -9.14
C LYS A 389 2.39 25.14 -7.98
N PRO A 390 2.46 26.46 -8.21
CA PRO A 390 2.13 27.46 -7.20
C PRO A 390 0.79 27.19 -6.52
N GLY A 391 0.77 27.23 -5.19
CA GLY A 391 -0.42 26.98 -4.38
C GLY A 391 -0.64 25.51 -4.00
N SER A 392 0.17 24.56 -4.51
CA SER A 392 0.19 23.18 -4.02
C SER A 392 0.88 23.06 -2.66
N ASN A 393 0.71 21.92 -2.03
CA ASN A 393 1.41 21.59 -0.78
C ASN A 393 2.92 21.61 -1.01
N GLU A 394 3.38 20.90 -2.02
CA GLU A 394 4.81 20.72 -2.35
C GLU A 394 5.50 22.04 -2.69
N HIS A 395 4.83 22.91 -3.45
CA HIS A 395 5.39 24.24 -3.77
C HIS A 395 5.65 25.11 -2.54
N THR A 396 4.84 24.97 -1.48
CA THR A 396 5.04 25.74 -0.25
C THR A 396 6.07 25.06 0.67
N LEU A 397 6.05 23.73 0.74
CA LEU A 397 7.00 22.93 1.50
C LEU A 397 8.43 23.16 1.01
N ASP A 398 8.63 23.21 -0.30
CA ASP A 398 9.92 23.41 -0.96
C ASP A 398 10.54 24.81 -0.74
N LYS A 399 9.77 25.77 -0.24
CA LYS A 399 10.31 27.09 0.11
C LYS A 399 11.11 27.11 1.42
N ALA A 400 11.06 26.04 2.20
CA ALA A 400 11.90 25.90 3.38
C ALA A 400 13.37 25.79 2.96
N ARG A 401 14.30 26.30 3.82
CA ARG A 401 15.74 26.27 3.52
C ARG A 401 16.36 24.89 3.46
N GLN A 402 15.70 23.90 4.05
CA GLN A 402 16.11 22.51 4.00
C GLN A 402 15.50 21.88 2.74
N ASP A 403 16.32 21.31 1.88
CA ASP A 403 15.86 20.62 0.68
C ASP A 403 15.07 19.37 1.06
N ASP A 404 15.65 18.50 1.90
CA ASP A 404 15.03 17.30 2.41
C ASP A 404 14.86 17.39 3.93
N TYR A 405 13.67 17.06 4.44
CA TYR A 405 13.41 17.14 5.88
C TYR A 405 12.23 16.30 6.36
N ILE A 406 12.19 16.09 7.68
CA ILE A 406 11.08 15.47 8.41
C ILE A 406 10.34 16.54 9.19
N LEU A 407 9.01 16.52 9.15
CA LEU A 407 8.14 17.46 9.85
C LEU A 407 7.10 16.72 10.68
N ASP A 408 7.06 16.96 12.00
CA ASP A 408 5.95 16.51 12.84
C ASP A 408 4.75 17.44 12.64
N LEU A 409 3.71 16.93 11.97
CA LEU A 409 2.52 17.68 11.62
C LEU A 409 1.65 17.98 12.86
N ARG A 410 1.77 17.17 13.91
CA ARG A 410 0.98 17.28 15.15
C ARG A 410 1.45 18.46 16.01
N THR A 411 2.74 18.78 15.97
CA THR A 411 3.39 19.78 16.82
C THR A 411 3.78 21.05 16.08
N ALA A 412 3.50 21.14 14.79
CA ALA A 412 3.81 22.30 13.96
C ALA A 412 3.21 23.60 14.58
N PRO A 413 3.96 24.73 14.59
CA PRO A 413 3.46 26.01 15.11
C PRO A 413 2.20 26.49 14.39
N ARG A 414 1.37 27.33 15.06
CA ARG A 414 0.06 27.76 14.55
C ARG A 414 0.01 28.20 13.08
N PRO A 415 0.90 29.06 12.56
CA PRO A 415 0.83 29.43 11.14
C PRO A 415 0.96 28.24 10.21
N ALA A 416 1.90 27.33 10.46
CA ALA A 416 2.07 26.08 9.70
C ALA A 416 0.89 25.14 9.93
N ARG A 417 0.45 24.95 11.17
CA ARG A 417 -0.66 24.04 11.50
C ARG A 417 -1.94 24.40 10.76
N ALA A 418 -2.38 25.65 10.81
CA ALA A 418 -3.58 26.11 10.11
C ALA A 418 -3.47 25.91 8.59
N TRP A 419 -2.25 26.07 8.07
CA TRP A 419 -1.97 25.84 6.66
C TRP A 419 -2.01 24.33 6.32
N LEU A 420 -1.39 23.47 7.12
CA LEU A 420 -1.35 22.02 6.96
C LEU A 420 -2.74 21.37 7.07
N ASP A 421 -3.62 21.93 7.88
CA ASP A 421 -5.00 21.47 8.06
C ASP A 421 -5.96 21.92 6.94
N THR A 422 -5.47 22.65 5.94
CA THR A 422 -6.25 23.12 4.79
C THR A 422 -5.90 22.30 3.54
N ALA A 423 -6.90 21.70 2.90
CA ALA A 423 -6.72 20.90 1.70
C ALA A 423 -6.20 21.72 0.51
N ARG A 424 -5.09 21.30 -0.07
CA ARG A 424 -4.43 21.89 -1.25
C ARG A 424 -4.08 20.81 -2.25
N VAL A 425 -3.88 21.24 -3.50
CA VAL A 425 -3.35 20.37 -4.55
C VAL A 425 -2.09 19.68 -4.05
N THR A 426 -1.98 18.39 -4.30
CA THR A 426 -0.84 17.57 -3.89
C THR A 426 -0.53 16.51 -4.94
N TRP A 427 0.73 16.11 -5.06
CA TRP A 427 1.09 14.94 -5.83
C TRP A 427 0.54 13.68 -5.18
N ASN A 428 -0.25 12.92 -5.93
CA ASN A 428 -0.75 11.61 -5.54
C ASN A 428 -0.64 10.69 -6.76
N ILE A 429 0.59 10.33 -7.10
CA ILE A 429 0.92 9.52 -8.26
C ILE A 429 0.95 8.06 -7.80
N GLY A 430 -0.09 7.32 -8.12
CA GLY A 430 -0.13 5.88 -7.83
C GLY A 430 0.74 5.07 -8.78
N ALA A 431 0.23 3.93 -9.24
CA ALA A 431 0.93 3.06 -10.18
C ALA A 431 0.89 3.57 -11.63
N GLY A 432 -0.13 4.36 -12.01
CA GLY A 432 -0.34 4.83 -13.39
C GLY A 432 -0.07 6.31 -13.59
N TRP A 433 0.39 6.70 -14.81
CA TRP A 433 0.61 8.09 -15.19
C TRP A 433 0.43 8.28 -16.71
N PRO A 434 -0.12 9.46 -17.20
CA PRO A 434 -0.66 10.55 -16.39
C PRO A 434 -2.00 10.21 -15.75
N ASP A 435 -2.27 10.78 -14.56
CA ASP A 435 -3.59 10.76 -13.93
C ASP A 435 -4.24 12.14 -14.16
N PRO A 436 -5.43 12.22 -14.77
CA PRO A 436 -6.13 13.47 -14.99
C PRO A 436 -6.73 14.06 -13.70
N VAL A 437 -6.79 13.32 -12.61
CA VAL A 437 -7.39 13.73 -11.35
C VAL A 437 -6.45 14.65 -10.58
N GLU A 438 -6.94 15.81 -10.19
CA GLU A 438 -6.25 16.72 -9.27
C GLU A 438 -6.64 16.38 -7.82
N TYR A 439 -5.70 15.85 -7.07
CA TYR A 439 -5.91 15.50 -5.66
C TYR A 439 -5.67 16.70 -4.75
N ARG A 440 -6.44 16.78 -3.67
CA ARG A 440 -6.30 17.82 -2.65
C ARG A 440 -6.25 17.19 -1.27
N THR A 441 -5.20 17.46 -0.53
CA THR A 441 -4.95 16.87 0.79
C THR A 441 -4.68 17.93 1.84
N ALA A 442 -5.34 17.82 2.98
CA ALA A 442 -4.98 18.49 4.23
C ALA A 442 -3.95 17.63 4.95
N LEU A 443 -2.66 17.92 4.77
CA LEU A 443 -1.56 17.07 5.24
C LEU A 443 -1.62 16.79 6.74
N GLY A 444 -1.98 17.79 7.57
CA GLY A 444 -2.08 17.67 9.01
C GLY A 444 -3.26 16.82 9.50
N GLN A 445 -4.24 16.53 8.61
CA GLN A 445 -5.35 15.62 8.89
C GLN A 445 -5.09 14.21 8.32
N ALA A 446 -4.22 14.12 7.31
CA ALA A 446 -3.92 12.88 6.62
C ALA A 446 -2.84 12.05 7.34
N HIS A 447 -1.84 12.71 7.95
CA HIS A 447 -0.67 12.05 8.52
C HIS A 447 -0.25 12.69 9.85
N ASP A 448 0.52 11.97 10.67
CA ASP A 448 1.19 12.50 11.86
C ASP A 448 2.51 13.17 11.52
N VAL A 449 3.24 12.60 10.56
CA VAL A 449 4.58 13.03 10.15
C VAL A 449 4.64 13.10 8.63
N LEU A 450 5.40 14.05 8.12
CA LEU A 450 5.70 14.19 6.70
C LEU A 450 7.21 14.12 6.47
N ILE A 451 7.62 13.35 5.47
CA ILE A 451 8.96 13.39 4.88
C ILE A 451 8.85 14.12 3.55
N HIS A 452 9.51 15.25 3.42
CA HIS A 452 9.59 16.03 2.18
C HIS A 452 10.95 15.86 1.53
N LEU A 453 10.96 15.58 0.22
CA LEU A 453 12.14 15.50 -0.63
C LEU A 453 12.05 16.55 -1.73
N ASN A 454 13.14 17.28 -1.97
CA ASN A 454 13.17 18.31 -3.03
C ASN A 454 13.11 17.66 -4.42
N ASP A 455 14.00 16.72 -4.70
CA ASP A 455 14.09 16.04 -6.00
C ASP A 455 14.12 14.53 -5.82
N VAL A 456 13.43 13.80 -6.69
CA VAL A 456 13.39 12.35 -6.64
C VAL A 456 13.81 11.75 -7.99
N GLU A 457 14.44 10.59 -7.94
CA GLU A 457 14.82 9.82 -9.10
C GLU A 457 13.98 8.55 -9.28
N ALA A 458 13.85 8.12 -10.53
CA ALA A 458 13.16 6.90 -10.86
C ALA A 458 13.93 5.67 -10.37
N THR A 459 13.22 4.67 -9.80
CA THR A 459 13.81 3.38 -9.45
C THR A 459 14.29 2.61 -10.69
N THR A 460 15.19 1.65 -10.48
CA THR A 460 15.64 0.71 -11.53
C THR A 460 14.72 -0.50 -11.55
N TYR A 461 13.84 -0.55 -12.53
CA TYR A 461 12.95 -1.68 -12.78
C TYR A 461 13.72 -2.87 -13.34
N LEU A 462 13.47 -4.08 -12.83
CA LEU A 462 14.20 -5.31 -13.18
C LEU A 462 13.37 -6.30 -14.02
N GLY A 463 12.08 -6.02 -14.23
CA GLY A 463 11.23 -6.83 -15.09
C GLY A 463 11.43 -6.50 -16.58
N SER A 464 10.92 -7.38 -17.47
CA SER A 464 10.74 -7.05 -18.88
C SER A 464 9.70 -5.93 -19.00
N SER A 465 10.04 -4.90 -19.75
CA SER A 465 9.14 -3.77 -20.08
C SER A 465 7.96 -4.22 -20.94
#